data_04e7b4b953facb2eb8e0ff375f5d4828
#
_entry.id   04e7b4b953facb2eb8e0ff375f5d4828
#
_cell.length_a   1.000
_cell.length_b   1.000
_cell.length_c   1.000
_cell.angle_alpha   90.00
_cell.angle_beta   90.00
_cell.angle_gamma   90.00
#
_symmetry.space_group_name_H-M   'P 1'
#
loop_
_entity.id
_entity.type
_entity.pdbx_description
1 polymer ?
#
loop_
_entity_poly.entity_id
_entity_poly.type
_entity_poly.pdbx_seq_one_letter_code
_entity_poly.pdbx_strand_id
1 'polypeptide(L)'
;MPHDVRDQVVDFVRRWSEKTEIRVGRIISWLGVTGSKFYDWRQRYGRVNEHNGWVPRDFWLETWEKEAIIGFHLQNPLEGYRRLTFMMLDHDVVAVSPASVWRVLKQAGLLLRWKGKPSRKGTGFEQPLQPHQHWHVDVSYINLSGTFYYLCSVLDGCSRFLVHWDLRESMKEADIEMILERAKEKYPGAKPRIISDNGPQFIARDFKEFIRISGMTHVRTSPFYPQSNGKIERWHKSLKRECIRPLTPLTLEDARRLIQIYVDHYNTVRLHSAIGYVTPQDRLAGRQAEIHAARDRKLEEARRQRQLRRQQTASLMFAHSSTAATMTSPGETEAGTAGMQPC
;
A
#
# COMPACT_ATOMS: atom_id res chain seq x y z
N MET A 1 11.04 -10.85 -30.47
CA MET A 1 11.41 -11.48 -31.76
C MET A 1 12.39 -12.60 -31.43
N PRO A 2 12.19 -13.84 -31.90
CA PRO A 2 13.11 -14.94 -31.72
C PRO A 2 14.52 -14.62 -32.28
N HIS A 3 15.58 -15.22 -31.75
CA HIS A 3 16.94 -14.91 -32.14
C HIS A 3 17.24 -15.34 -33.58
N ASP A 4 16.67 -16.44 -34.02
CA ASP A 4 16.76 -16.96 -35.38
C ASP A 4 16.14 -15.97 -36.41
N VAL A 5 14.97 -15.42 -36.16
CA VAL A 5 14.35 -14.39 -37.00
C VAL A 5 15.15 -13.10 -37.01
N ARG A 6 15.74 -12.73 -35.88
CA ARG A 6 16.64 -11.56 -35.78
C ARG A 6 17.86 -11.75 -36.70
N ASP A 7 18.48 -12.92 -36.62
CA ASP A 7 19.69 -13.23 -37.38
C ASP A 7 19.37 -13.32 -38.88
N GLN A 8 18.22 -13.90 -39.27
CA GLN A 8 17.73 -13.87 -40.65
C GLN A 8 17.53 -12.46 -41.19
N VAL A 9 17.05 -11.53 -40.39
CA VAL A 9 16.92 -10.12 -40.81
C VAL A 9 18.31 -9.47 -41.02
N VAL A 10 19.27 -9.78 -40.17
CA VAL A 10 20.66 -9.30 -40.33
C VAL A 10 21.28 -9.86 -41.61
N ASP A 11 21.11 -11.16 -41.87
CA ASP A 11 21.60 -11.82 -43.09
C ASP A 11 20.94 -11.29 -44.34
N PHE A 12 19.61 -11.06 -44.31
CA PHE A 12 18.89 -10.46 -45.42
C PHE A 12 19.44 -9.07 -45.77
N VAL A 13 19.58 -8.21 -44.76
CA VAL A 13 20.07 -6.84 -44.99
C VAL A 13 21.51 -6.85 -45.51
N ARG A 14 22.38 -7.70 -44.97
CA ARG A 14 23.77 -7.86 -45.43
C ARG A 14 23.82 -8.32 -46.87
N ARG A 15 23.14 -9.42 -47.18
CA ARG A 15 23.09 -10.02 -48.53
C ARG A 15 22.60 -9.02 -49.59
N TRP A 16 21.54 -8.29 -49.31
CA TRP A 16 20.95 -7.37 -50.28
C TRP A 16 21.76 -6.06 -50.40
N SER A 17 22.36 -5.58 -49.32
CA SER A 17 23.26 -4.43 -49.39
C SER A 17 24.48 -4.73 -50.24
N GLU A 18 25.06 -5.94 -50.14
CA GLU A 18 26.20 -6.39 -50.96
C GLU A 18 25.82 -6.57 -52.44
N LYS A 19 24.64 -7.13 -52.74
CA LYS A 19 24.16 -7.39 -54.11
C LYS A 19 23.71 -6.15 -54.87
N THR A 20 23.16 -5.17 -54.19
CA THR A 20 22.46 -4.05 -54.85
C THR A 20 23.14 -2.71 -54.63
N GLU A 21 24.24 -2.67 -53.85
CA GLU A 21 24.94 -1.45 -53.42
C GLU A 21 24.07 -0.43 -52.67
N ILE A 22 22.82 -0.84 -52.33
CA ILE A 22 21.91 -0.01 -51.55
C ILE A 22 22.42 0.12 -50.11
N ARG A 23 22.44 1.33 -49.61
CA ARG A 23 22.85 1.58 -48.21
C ARG A 23 21.99 0.84 -47.22
N VAL A 24 22.62 0.19 -46.24
CA VAL A 24 21.97 -0.56 -45.15
C VAL A 24 20.82 0.25 -44.54
N GLY A 25 21.02 1.55 -44.29
CA GLY A 25 20.00 2.42 -43.70
C GLY A 25 18.69 2.49 -44.49
N ARG A 26 18.75 2.34 -45.84
CA ARG A 26 17.55 2.36 -46.68
C ARG A 26 16.79 1.02 -46.61
N ILE A 27 17.53 -0.10 -46.58
CA ILE A 27 16.93 -1.44 -46.49
C ILE A 27 16.25 -1.60 -45.13
N ILE A 28 16.89 -1.20 -44.03
CA ILE A 28 16.30 -1.32 -42.70
C ILE A 28 15.07 -0.39 -42.53
N SER A 29 15.08 0.78 -43.20
CA SER A 29 13.91 1.68 -43.24
C SER A 29 12.72 1.02 -43.91
N TRP A 30 12.91 0.30 -45.00
CA TRP A 30 11.84 -0.47 -45.66
C TRP A 30 11.29 -1.62 -44.84
N LEU A 31 12.15 -2.20 -43.99
CA LEU A 31 11.76 -3.27 -43.05
C LEU A 31 11.09 -2.73 -41.77
N GLY A 32 10.99 -1.40 -41.62
CA GLY A 32 10.43 -0.78 -40.41
C GLY A 32 11.30 -0.97 -39.17
N VAL A 33 12.60 -1.21 -39.32
CA VAL A 33 13.55 -1.43 -38.23
C VAL A 33 14.38 -0.16 -38.03
N THR A 34 14.46 0.31 -36.76
CA THR A 34 15.31 1.47 -36.44
C THR A 34 16.80 1.10 -36.53
N GLY A 35 17.66 2.08 -36.91
CA GLY A 35 19.09 1.85 -37.06
C GLY A 35 19.73 1.33 -35.76
N SER A 36 19.43 1.92 -34.61
CA SER A 36 19.95 1.48 -33.30
C SER A 36 19.59 0.01 -33.01
N LYS A 37 18.38 -0.39 -33.32
CA LYS A 37 17.90 -1.77 -33.12
C LYS A 37 18.62 -2.76 -34.05
N PHE A 38 18.81 -2.37 -35.32
CA PHE A 38 19.49 -3.21 -36.27
C PHE A 38 20.99 -3.41 -35.92
N TYR A 39 21.70 -2.36 -35.53
CA TYR A 39 23.11 -2.47 -35.12
C TYR A 39 23.28 -3.25 -33.80
N ASP A 40 22.36 -3.13 -32.87
CA ASP A 40 22.33 -3.98 -31.69
C ASP A 40 22.11 -5.47 -32.06
N TRP A 41 21.24 -5.78 -33.00
CA TRP A 41 21.04 -7.13 -33.53
C TRP A 41 22.29 -7.69 -34.19
N ARG A 42 22.98 -6.85 -34.97
CA ARG A 42 24.24 -7.22 -35.63
C ARG A 42 25.34 -7.54 -34.62
N GLN A 43 25.45 -6.81 -33.54
CA GLN A 43 26.41 -7.11 -32.46
C GLN A 43 26.11 -8.42 -31.75
N ARG A 44 24.84 -8.78 -31.67
CA ARG A 44 24.39 -10.01 -31.00
C ARG A 44 24.10 -11.15 -31.98
N TYR A 45 24.56 -11.05 -33.21
CA TYR A 45 24.42 -12.09 -34.21
C TYR A 45 25.00 -13.42 -33.74
N GLY A 46 24.26 -14.54 -33.94
CA GLY A 46 24.59 -15.87 -33.48
C GLY A 46 24.48 -16.13 -31.97
N ARG A 47 24.06 -15.09 -31.17
CA ARG A 47 23.86 -15.27 -29.75
C ARG A 47 22.40 -15.48 -29.42
N VAL A 48 22.09 -16.38 -28.51
CA VAL A 48 20.73 -16.56 -27.99
C VAL A 48 20.27 -15.25 -27.33
N ASN A 49 19.01 -14.88 -27.53
CA ASN A 49 18.45 -13.72 -26.86
C ASN A 49 18.43 -13.95 -25.34
N GLU A 50 19.28 -13.25 -24.61
CA GLU A 50 19.16 -13.13 -23.18
C GLU A 50 17.96 -12.24 -22.87
N HIS A 51 16.79 -12.85 -22.65
CA HIS A 51 15.64 -12.08 -22.21
C HIS A 51 15.85 -11.64 -20.78
N ASN A 52 15.92 -10.35 -20.52
CA ASN A 52 15.89 -9.77 -19.17
C ASN A 52 14.71 -10.27 -18.31
N GLY A 53 13.71 -10.90 -18.91
CA GLY A 53 12.58 -11.53 -18.25
C GLY A 53 12.88 -12.87 -17.59
N TRP A 54 13.97 -13.55 -17.98
CA TRP A 54 14.34 -14.88 -17.46
C TRP A 54 15.29 -14.82 -16.25
N VAL A 55 16.00 -13.70 -16.09
CA VAL A 55 16.85 -13.50 -14.90
C VAL A 55 15.99 -12.97 -13.76
N PRO A 56 15.75 -13.76 -12.72
CA PRO A 56 15.00 -13.31 -11.57
C PRO A 56 15.69 -12.08 -10.95
N ARG A 57 14.92 -11.02 -10.73
CA ARG A 57 15.41 -9.81 -10.06
C ARG A 57 15.17 -9.91 -8.56
N ASP A 58 15.96 -9.24 -7.75
CA ASP A 58 15.90 -9.30 -6.28
C ASP A 58 14.53 -8.95 -5.69
N PHE A 59 13.74 -8.16 -6.43
CA PHE A 59 12.38 -7.80 -6.02
C PHE A 59 11.29 -8.79 -6.48
N TRP A 60 11.65 -9.87 -7.22
CA TRP A 60 10.67 -10.88 -7.62
C TRP A 60 10.35 -11.80 -6.46
N LEU A 61 9.07 -12.07 -6.28
CA LEU A 61 8.57 -12.87 -5.18
C LEU A 61 8.67 -14.37 -5.46
N GLU A 62 8.96 -15.11 -4.43
CA GLU A 62 8.90 -16.57 -4.43
C GLU A 62 7.43 -17.04 -4.36
N THR A 63 7.19 -18.32 -4.66
CA THR A 63 5.83 -18.87 -4.69
C THR A 63 5.15 -18.76 -3.33
N TRP A 64 5.83 -19.16 -2.25
CA TRP A 64 5.31 -19.08 -0.90
C TRP A 64 4.95 -17.65 -0.47
N GLU A 65 5.69 -16.63 -0.93
CA GLU A 65 5.41 -15.23 -0.64
C GLU A 65 4.10 -14.77 -1.30
N LYS A 66 3.84 -15.24 -2.53
CA LYS A 66 2.59 -14.96 -3.25
C LYS A 66 1.41 -15.64 -2.56
N GLU A 67 1.58 -16.87 -2.13
CA GLU A 67 0.58 -17.64 -1.38
C GLU A 67 0.27 -16.98 -0.05
N ALA A 68 1.28 -16.53 0.69
CA ALA A 68 1.12 -15.81 1.95
C ALA A 68 0.32 -14.49 1.76
N ILE A 69 0.59 -13.73 0.69
CA ILE A 69 -0.15 -12.51 0.36
C ILE A 69 -1.62 -12.82 0.09
N ILE A 70 -1.90 -13.86 -0.71
CA ILE A 70 -3.26 -14.27 -1.06
C ILE A 70 -4.00 -14.76 0.20
N GLY A 71 -3.38 -15.64 0.98
CA GLY A 71 -3.96 -16.18 2.22
C GLY A 71 -4.29 -15.09 3.22
N PHE A 72 -3.38 -14.13 3.42
CA PHE A 72 -3.61 -12.99 4.32
C PHE A 72 -4.73 -12.06 3.82
N HIS A 73 -4.85 -11.87 2.50
CA HIS A 73 -5.96 -11.10 1.93
C HIS A 73 -7.32 -11.78 2.14
N LEU A 74 -7.39 -13.10 2.00
CA LEU A 74 -8.64 -13.86 2.23
C LEU A 74 -9.10 -13.78 3.69
N GLN A 75 -8.17 -13.69 4.65
CA GLN A 75 -8.47 -13.46 6.06
C GLN A 75 -8.89 -12.01 6.35
N ASN A 76 -8.47 -11.05 5.50
CA ASN A 76 -8.71 -9.61 5.67
C ASN A 76 -9.32 -8.98 4.40
N PRO A 77 -10.49 -9.45 3.91
CA PRO A 77 -11.01 -9.10 2.59
C PRO A 77 -11.46 -7.65 2.45
N LEU A 78 -11.72 -6.97 3.56
CA LEU A 78 -12.14 -5.56 3.58
C LEU A 78 -10.97 -4.58 3.52
N GLU A 79 -9.74 -5.08 3.67
CA GLU A 79 -8.55 -4.25 3.71
C GLU A 79 -8.00 -3.96 2.31
N GLY A 80 -7.70 -2.69 2.05
CA GLY A 80 -7.06 -2.30 0.79
C GLY A 80 -5.59 -2.76 0.75
N TYR A 81 -5.10 -3.13 -0.43
CA TYR A 81 -3.77 -3.71 -0.64
C TYR A 81 -2.62 -2.94 0.05
N ARG A 82 -2.68 -1.61 0.13
CA ARG A 82 -1.63 -0.81 0.80
C ARG A 82 -1.64 -1.04 2.31
N ARG A 83 -2.82 -1.02 2.96
CA ARG A 83 -2.92 -1.30 4.38
C ARG A 83 -2.52 -2.74 4.67
N LEU A 84 -3.01 -3.67 3.86
CA LEU A 84 -2.67 -5.08 3.92
C LEU A 84 -1.15 -5.31 3.89
N THR A 85 -0.43 -4.58 3.02
CA THR A 85 1.04 -4.65 2.95
C THR A 85 1.69 -4.31 4.30
N PHE A 86 1.28 -3.21 4.92
CA PHE A 86 1.88 -2.80 6.19
C PHE A 86 1.45 -3.70 7.35
N MET A 87 0.23 -4.24 7.33
CA MET A 87 -0.20 -5.25 8.28
C MET A 87 0.68 -6.52 8.18
N MET A 88 0.94 -7.02 6.98
CA MET A 88 1.83 -8.17 6.78
C MET A 88 3.26 -7.90 7.26
N LEU A 89 3.79 -6.69 7.02
CA LEU A 89 5.10 -6.28 7.53
C LEU A 89 5.16 -6.24 9.06
N ASP A 90 4.11 -5.74 9.69
CA ASP A 90 4.04 -5.61 11.15
C ASP A 90 3.86 -6.96 11.85
N HIS A 91 3.17 -7.91 11.21
CA HIS A 91 2.95 -9.27 11.73
C HIS A 91 3.98 -10.30 11.22
N ASP A 92 5.06 -9.87 10.58
CA ASP A 92 6.12 -10.73 10.03
C ASP A 92 5.62 -11.84 9.09
N VAL A 93 4.52 -11.60 8.39
CA VAL A 93 3.95 -12.57 7.44
C VAL A 93 4.79 -12.62 6.16
N VAL A 94 5.01 -11.46 5.53
CA VAL A 94 5.87 -11.32 4.36
C VAL A 94 6.32 -9.87 4.18
N ALA A 95 7.60 -9.68 3.88
CA ALA A 95 8.18 -8.34 3.69
C ALA A 95 8.29 -8.00 2.20
N VAL A 96 7.30 -7.26 1.70
CA VAL A 96 7.17 -6.89 0.28
C VAL A 96 6.68 -5.46 0.11
N SER A 97 6.89 -4.88 -1.07
CA SER A 97 6.39 -3.54 -1.37
C SER A 97 4.89 -3.54 -1.70
N PRO A 98 4.17 -2.42 -1.48
CA PRO A 98 2.76 -2.30 -1.86
C PRO A 98 2.51 -2.57 -3.35
N ALA A 99 3.46 -2.23 -4.22
CA ALA A 99 3.36 -2.51 -5.65
C ALA A 99 3.41 -4.02 -5.96
N SER A 100 4.17 -4.79 -5.18
CA SER A 100 4.24 -6.24 -5.32
C SER A 100 2.93 -6.90 -4.85
N VAL A 101 2.40 -6.49 -3.70
CA VAL A 101 1.08 -6.96 -3.21
C VAL A 101 -0.01 -6.68 -4.25
N TRP A 102 -0.04 -5.47 -4.81
CA TRP A 102 -1.01 -5.12 -5.85
C TRP A 102 -0.92 -6.01 -7.07
N ARG A 103 0.31 -6.33 -7.56
CA ARG A 103 0.49 -7.21 -8.72
C ARG A 103 0.00 -8.63 -8.45
N VAL A 104 0.34 -9.19 -7.28
CA VAL A 104 -0.10 -10.53 -6.87
C VAL A 104 -1.62 -10.61 -6.78
N LEU A 105 -2.25 -9.69 -6.05
CA LEU A 105 -3.70 -9.67 -5.90
C LEU A 105 -4.43 -9.38 -7.23
N LYS A 106 -3.86 -8.55 -8.10
CA LYS A 106 -4.39 -8.32 -9.45
C LYS A 106 -4.33 -9.59 -10.30
N GLN A 107 -3.22 -10.30 -10.28
CA GLN A 107 -3.04 -11.56 -11.02
C GLN A 107 -3.99 -12.65 -10.51
N ALA A 108 -4.26 -12.69 -9.21
CA ALA A 108 -5.23 -13.60 -8.58
C ALA A 108 -6.69 -13.17 -8.77
N GLY A 109 -6.98 -12.05 -9.44
CA GLY A 109 -8.35 -11.56 -9.64
C GLY A 109 -9.04 -11.01 -8.38
N LEU A 110 -8.30 -10.79 -7.30
CA LEU A 110 -8.82 -10.41 -5.97
C LEU A 110 -9.00 -8.88 -5.78
N LEU A 111 -8.59 -8.07 -6.74
CA LEU A 111 -8.77 -6.62 -6.66
C LEU A 111 -10.09 -6.18 -7.27
N LEU A 112 -10.95 -5.58 -6.45
CA LEU A 112 -12.15 -4.91 -6.91
C LEU A 112 -11.79 -3.68 -7.77
N ARG A 113 -12.48 -3.49 -8.89
CA ARG A 113 -12.32 -2.30 -9.71
C ARG A 113 -12.81 -1.07 -8.92
N TRP A 114 -11.88 -0.18 -8.61
CA TRP A 114 -12.25 1.11 -8.03
C TRP A 114 -12.99 1.96 -9.07
N LYS A 115 -14.26 2.31 -8.76
CA LYS A 115 -15.09 3.20 -9.58
C LYS A 115 -15.19 4.63 -9.01
N GLY A 116 -14.51 4.92 -7.91
CA GLY A 116 -14.58 6.21 -7.24
C GLY A 116 -13.72 7.29 -7.91
N LYS A 117 -14.23 8.53 -7.93
CA LYS A 117 -13.44 9.69 -8.35
C LYS A 117 -12.31 9.94 -7.33
N PRO A 118 -11.09 10.31 -7.78
CA PRO A 118 -10.02 10.68 -6.85
C PRO A 118 -10.44 11.90 -6.03
N SER A 119 -10.14 11.86 -4.74
CA SER A 119 -10.36 12.99 -3.84
C SER A 119 -9.44 14.14 -4.24
N ARG A 120 -9.97 15.33 -4.47
CA ARG A 120 -9.18 16.55 -4.63
C ARG A 120 -8.71 17.01 -3.26
N LYS A 121 -7.40 17.11 -3.05
CA LYS A 121 -6.86 17.74 -1.85
C LYS A 121 -7.11 19.24 -1.92
N GLY A 122 -7.72 19.79 -0.87
CA GLY A 122 -7.80 21.24 -0.71
C GLY A 122 -6.42 21.82 -0.38
N THR A 123 -6.16 23.01 -0.90
CA THR A 123 -4.98 23.82 -0.54
C THR A 123 -5.41 24.88 0.46
N GLY A 124 -4.65 25.16 1.50
CA GLY A 124 -4.84 26.36 2.31
C GLY A 124 -5.24 26.17 3.77
N PHE A 125 -5.34 24.97 4.30
CA PHE A 125 -5.49 24.78 5.74
C PHE A 125 -4.16 24.30 6.35
N GLU A 126 -3.66 25.05 7.34
CA GLU A 126 -2.45 24.69 8.07
C GLU A 126 -2.64 23.34 8.78
N GLN A 127 -1.77 22.39 8.46
CA GLN A 127 -1.83 21.08 9.07
C GLN A 127 -1.11 21.09 10.40
N PRO A 128 -1.71 20.56 11.49
CA PRO A 128 -1.03 20.46 12.76
C PRO A 128 0.19 19.53 12.65
N LEU A 129 1.31 20.00 13.16
CA LEU A 129 2.58 19.25 13.13
C LEU A 129 2.72 18.34 14.35
N GLN A 130 2.11 18.72 15.47
CA GLN A 130 2.17 18.01 16.73
C GLN A 130 0.78 17.57 17.21
N PRO A 131 0.70 16.47 17.98
CA PRO A 131 -0.53 16.09 18.68
C PRO A 131 -1.09 17.20 19.53
N HIS A 132 -2.40 17.22 19.65
CA HIS A 132 -3.17 18.18 20.49
C HIS A 132 -3.04 19.66 20.09
N GLN A 133 -2.47 19.99 18.93
CA GLN A 133 -2.55 21.36 18.40
C GLN A 133 -3.95 21.70 17.89
N HIS A 134 -4.59 20.76 17.19
CA HIS A 134 -5.95 20.93 16.65
C HIS A 134 -6.82 19.75 17.04
N TRP A 135 -7.97 20.02 17.64
CA TRP A 135 -9.04 19.05 17.82
C TRP A 135 -10.22 19.40 16.92
N HIS A 136 -10.59 18.46 16.08
CA HIS A 136 -11.78 18.56 15.26
C HIS A 136 -12.96 18.02 16.05
N VAL A 137 -14.03 18.79 16.14
CA VAL A 137 -15.26 18.42 16.83
C VAL A 137 -16.42 18.49 15.85
N ASP A 138 -17.25 17.47 15.84
CA ASP A 138 -18.39 17.40 14.95
C ASP A 138 -19.47 16.47 15.50
N VAL A 139 -20.73 16.75 15.16
CA VAL A 139 -21.89 15.95 15.54
C VAL A 139 -22.45 15.26 14.31
N SER A 140 -22.49 13.94 14.33
CA SER A 140 -23.03 13.13 13.27
C SER A 140 -24.24 12.34 13.71
N TYR A 141 -25.20 12.16 12.80
CA TYR A 141 -26.39 11.36 13.06
C TYR A 141 -26.12 9.87 12.83
N ILE A 142 -26.56 9.03 13.77
CA ILE A 142 -26.59 7.57 13.66
C ILE A 142 -28.07 7.15 13.67
N ASN A 143 -28.49 6.47 12.62
CA ASN A 143 -29.83 5.91 12.52
C ASN A 143 -29.81 4.48 13.08
N LEU A 144 -30.61 4.23 14.11
CA LEU A 144 -30.83 2.93 14.71
C LEU A 144 -32.32 2.60 14.60
N SER A 145 -32.67 1.63 13.79
CA SER A 145 -34.07 1.17 13.60
C SER A 145 -35.08 2.28 13.34
N GLY A 146 -34.69 3.32 12.58
CA GLY A 146 -35.56 4.46 12.25
C GLY A 146 -35.43 5.66 13.18
N THR A 147 -34.78 5.51 14.34
CA THR A 147 -34.54 6.61 15.30
C THR A 147 -33.15 7.21 15.09
N PHE A 148 -33.05 8.52 15.11
CA PHE A 148 -31.77 9.23 14.97
C PHE A 148 -31.18 9.57 16.33
N TYR A 149 -29.93 9.18 16.51
CA TYR A 149 -29.11 9.50 17.67
C TYR A 149 -27.96 10.41 17.25
N TYR A 150 -27.43 11.18 18.18
CA TYR A 150 -26.39 12.19 17.96
C TYR A 150 -25.06 11.68 18.48
N LEU A 151 -24.09 11.48 17.57
CA LEU A 151 -22.72 11.12 17.90
C LEU A 151 -21.84 12.38 17.84
N CYS A 152 -21.38 12.86 18.98
CA CYS A 152 -20.32 13.85 19.05
C CYS A 152 -18.97 13.15 19.12
N SER A 153 -18.01 13.64 18.37
CA SER A 153 -16.65 13.08 18.30
C SER A 153 -15.61 14.19 18.41
N VAL A 154 -14.52 13.93 19.15
CA VAL A 154 -13.35 14.79 19.27
C VAL A 154 -12.15 14.06 18.69
N LEU A 155 -11.64 14.53 17.56
CA LEU A 155 -10.56 13.92 16.79
C LEU A 155 -9.31 14.79 16.78
N ASP A 156 -8.16 14.25 17.18
CA ASP A 156 -6.89 14.96 17.04
C ASP A 156 -6.50 15.10 15.56
N GLY A 157 -6.22 16.32 15.17
CA GLY A 157 -5.96 16.67 13.77
C GLY A 157 -4.62 16.18 13.22
N CYS A 158 -3.62 15.93 14.10
CA CYS A 158 -2.30 15.42 13.72
C CYS A 158 -2.30 13.90 13.65
N SER A 159 -2.62 13.25 14.75
CA SER A 159 -2.53 11.79 14.89
C SER A 159 -3.72 11.03 14.34
N ARG A 160 -4.85 11.70 14.11
CA ARG A 160 -6.15 11.08 13.80
C ARG A 160 -6.70 10.26 14.97
N PHE A 161 -6.14 10.39 16.16
CA PHE A 161 -6.62 9.72 17.36
C PHE A 161 -7.98 10.26 17.77
N LEU A 162 -8.92 9.38 18.06
CA LEU A 162 -10.20 9.77 18.63
C LEU A 162 -10.02 9.96 20.14
N VAL A 163 -9.98 11.22 20.55
CA VAL A 163 -9.70 11.63 21.94
C VAL A 163 -10.88 11.27 22.85
N HIS A 164 -12.08 11.63 22.40
CA HIS A 164 -13.33 11.31 23.10
C HIS A 164 -14.51 11.26 22.14
N TRP A 165 -15.58 10.62 22.56
CA TRP A 165 -16.83 10.54 21.84
C TRP A 165 -17.99 10.26 22.81
N ASP A 166 -19.21 10.62 22.43
CA ASP A 166 -20.43 10.25 23.13
C ASP A 166 -21.59 10.12 22.15
N LEU A 167 -22.50 9.19 22.42
CA LEU A 167 -23.71 8.94 21.63
C LEU A 167 -24.95 9.16 22.51
N ARG A 168 -25.83 10.08 22.10
CA ARG A 168 -27.00 10.51 22.90
C ARG A 168 -28.26 10.62 22.06
N GLU A 169 -29.41 10.63 22.72
CA GLU A 169 -30.72 10.89 22.10
C GLU A 169 -30.88 12.36 21.67
N SER A 170 -30.25 13.28 22.37
CA SER A 170 -30.19 14.69 22.05
C SER A 170 -28.76 15.23 22.25
N MET A 171 -28.41 16.32 21.62
CA MET A 171 -27.08 16.93 21.74
C MET A 171 -27.26 18.45 21.89
N LYS A 172 -27.23 18.90 23.12
CA LYS A 172 -27.28 20.31 23.47
C LYS A 172 -25.87 20.88 23.63
N GLU A 173 -25.74 22.17 23.76
CA GLU A 173 -24.49 22.89 23.99
C GLU A 173 -23.74 22.35 25.20
N ALA A 174 -24.39 22.24 26.36
CA ALA A 174 -23.82 21.71 27.60
C ALA A 174 -23.29 20.27 27.44
N ASP A 175 -23.90 19.46 26.57
CA ASP A 175 -23.43 18.11 26.28
C ASP A 175 -22.06 18.15 25.58
N ILE A 176 -21.88 19.09 24.66
CA ILE A 176 -20.60 19.25 23.92
C ILE A 176 -19.52 19.79 24.85
N GLU A 177 -19.84 20.72 25.71
CA GLU A 177 -18.92 21.24 26.74
C GLU A 177 -18.43 20.09 27.63
N MET A 178 -19.34 19.27 28.14
CA MET A 178 -18.99 18.07 28.95
C MET A 178 -18.10 17.09 28.17
N ILE A 179 -18.36 16.87 26.90
CA ILE A 179 -17.55 15.98 26.03
C ILE A 179 -16.14 16.54 25.86
N LEU A 180 -16.00 17.85 25.66
CA LEU A 180 -14.70 18.51 25.56
C LEU A 180 -13.97 18.53 26.90
N GLU A 181 -14.67 18.72 27.99
CA GLU A 181 -14.09 18.64 29.34
C GLU A 181 -13.51 17.25 29.62
N ARG A 182 -14.26 16.19 29.35
CA ARG A 182 -13.78 14.80 29.45
C ARG A 182 -12.60 14.51 28.51
N ALA A 183 -12.60 15.10 27.33
CA ALA A 183 -11.44 14.99 26.43
C ALA A 183 -10.21 15.69 27.03
N LYS A 184 -10.39 16.83 27.67
CA LYS A 184 -9.34 17.60 28.32
C LYS A 184 -8.84 16.94 29.60
N GLU A 185 -9.70 16.29 30.37
CA GLU A 185 -9.30 15.49 31.56
C GLU A 185 -8.30 14.40 31.20
N LYS A 186 -8.44 13.76 30.03
CA LYS A 186 -7.48 12.77 29.52
C LYS A 186 -6.13 13.41 29.14
N TYR A 187 -6.11 14.68 28.78
CA TYR A 187 -4.91 15.42 28.35
C TYR A 187 -4.89 16.82 28.99
N PRO A 188 -4.65 16.95 30.30
CA PRO A 188 -4.80 18.21 31.04
C PRO A 188 -3.90 19.34 30.54
N GLY A 189 -2.70 19.00 30.03
CA GLY A 189 -1.75 19.96 29.47
C GLY A 189 -2.11 20.46 28.05
N ALA A 190 -3.09 19.87 27.39
CA ALA A 190 -3.46 20.23 26.02
C ALA A 190 -4.24 21.56 25.99
N LYS A 191 -3.83 22.43 25.06
CA LYS A 191 -4.53 23.69 24.77
C LYS A 191 -4.87 23.73 23.27
N PRO A 192 -5.76 22.85 22.80
CA PRO A 192 -6.00 22.68 21.38
C PRO A 192 -6.76 23.89 20.80
N ARG A 193 -6.55 24.10 19.50
CA ARG A 193 -7.48 24.87 18.68
C ARG A 193 -8.65 23.96 18.30
N ILE A 194 -9.84 24.26 18.79
CA ILE A 194 -11.07 23.54 18.46
C ILE A 194 -11.54 23.98 17.07
N ILE A 195 -11.73 23.01 16.19
CA ILE A 195 -12.23 23.22 14.83
C ILE A 195 -13.57 22.53 14.73
N SER A 196 -14.64 23.32 14.53
CA SER A 196 -16.01 22.81 14.35
C SER A 196 -16.66 23.40 13.11
N ASP A 197 -17.80 22.86 12.73
CA ASP A 197 -18.71 23.51 11.79
C ASP A 197 -19.45 24.72 12.43
N ASN A 198 -20.43 25.27 11.71
CA ASN A 198 -21.29 26.37 12.18
C ASN A 198 -22.59 25.87 12.83
N GLY A 199 -22.59 24.66 13.39
CA GLY A 199 -23.76 24.15 14.11
C GLY A 199 -24.19 25.08 15.24
N PRO A 200 -25.50 25.18 15.56
CA PRO A 200 -26.01 26.09 16.58
C PRO A 200 -25.36 25.91 17.95
N GLN A 201 -24.94 24.67 18.29
CA GLN A 201 -24.26 24.31 19.53
C GLN A 201 -22.89 24.98 19.67
N PHE A 202 -22.19 25.24 18.54
CA PHE A 202 -20.86 25.86 18.51
C PHE A 202 -20.86 27.37 18.36
N ILE A 203 -22.04 27.98 18.15
CA ILE A 203 -22.19 29.43 17.96
C ILE A 203 -22.58 30.10 19.29
N ALA A 204 -23.15 29.37 20.21
CA ALA A 204 -23.71 29.85 21.45
C ALA A 204 -22.68 30.61 22.30
N ARG A 205 -23.18 31.54 23.12
CA ARG A 205 -22.35 32.42 23.94
C ARG A 205 -21.61 31.63 25.02
N ASP A 206 -22.29 30.70 25.66
CA ASP A 206 -21.78 29.92 26.77
C ASP A 206 -20.66 28.97 26.30
N PHE A 207 -20.82 28.38 25.15
CA PHE A 207 -19.74 27.59 24.53
C PHE A 207 -18.47 28.41 24.27
N LYS A 208 -18.59 29.66 23.80
CA LYS A 208 -17.43 30.52 23.58
C LYS A 208 -16.73 30.87 24.88
N GLU A 209 -17.50 31.11 25.92
CA GLU A 209 -16.99 31.42 27.26
C GLU A 209 -16.31 30.19 27.86
N PHE A 210 -16.93 29.02 27.75
CA PHE A 210 -16.31 27.74 28.15
C PHE A 210 -14.95 27.51 27.48
N ILE A 211 -14.86 27.70 26.16
CA ILE A 211 -13.61 27.56 25.41
C ILE A 211 -12.52 28.51 25.92
N ARG A 212 -12.91 29.78 26.19
CA ARG A 212 -12.01 30.83 26.73
C ARG A 212 -11.48 30.47 28.11
N ILE A 213 -12.37 30.10 29.03
CA ILE A 213 -11.99 29.71 30.42
C ILE A 213 -11.14 28.46 30.42
N SER A 214 -11.41 27.50 29.53
CA SER A 214 -10.64 26.26 29.39
C SER A 214 -9.26 26.47 28.75
N GLY A 215 -8.88 27.70 28.38
CA GLY A 215 -7.59 28.03 27.76
C GLY A 215 -7.42 27.45 26.34
N MET A 216 -8.54 27.14 25.67
CA MET A 216 -8.61 26.69 24.29
C MET A 216 -8.87 27.86 23.34
N THR A 217 -8.75 27.63 22.05
CA THR A 217 -9.18 28.59 21.01
C THR A 217 -10.19 27.90 20.09
N HIS A 218 -11.13 28.66 19.52
CA HIS A 218 -12.16 28.14 18.64
C HIS A 218 -12.05 28.73 17.24
N VAL A 219 -12.05 27.90 16.25
CA VAL A 219 -12.08 28.27 14.83
C VAL A 219 -13.24 27.54 14.16
N ARG A 220 -14.20 28.32 13.67
CA ARG A 220 -15.32 27.79 12.89
C ARG A 220 -14.91 27.65 11.44
N THR A 221 -15.35 26.57 10.80
CA THR A 221 -15.13 26.40 9.37
C THR A 221 -15.96 27.44 8.60
N SER A 222 -15.31 28.10 7.64
CA SER A 222 -16.05 28.99 6.73
C SER A 222 -17.01 28.15 5.87
N PRO A 223 -18.22 28.68 5.57
CA PRO A 223 -19.17 28.03 4.65
C PRO A 223 -18.56 27.71 3.29
N PHE A 224 -17.56 28.48 2.86
CA PHE A 224 -16.85 28.27 1.59
C PHE A 224 -15.60 27.35 1.70
N TYR A 225 -15.28 26.83 2.90
CA TYR A 225 -14.13 25.98 3.16
C TYR A 225 -14.48 24.74 3.99
N PRO A 226 -15.37 23.88 3.51
CA PRO A 226 -15.81 22.68 4.25
C PRO A 226 -14.65 21.68 4.46
N GLN A 227 -13.57 21.83 3.72
CA GLN A 227 -12.41 20.91 3.79
C GLN A 227 -11.66 20.96 5.13
N SER A 228 -11.83 22.03 5.92
CA SER A 228 -11.19 22.15 7.24
C SER A 228 -11.71 21.09 8.22
N ASN A 229 -12.94 20.63 8.09
CA ASN A 229 -13.52 19.56 8.93
C ASN A 229 -13.49 18.17 8.27
N GLY A 230 -12.97 18.05 7.06
CA GLY A 230 -12.91 16.79 6.30
C GLY A 230 -12.19 15.63 6.99
N LYS A 231 -11.41 15.91 8.05
CA LYS A 231 -10.74 14.88 8.86
C LYS A 231 -11.75 14.10 9.70
N ILE A 232 -12.63 14.80 10.41
CA ILE A 232 -13.64 14.19 11.26
C ILE A 232 -14.81 13.63 10.44
N GLU A 233 -15.15 14.26 9.33
CA GLU A 233 -16.12 13.71 8.37
C GLU A 233 -15.65 12.34 7.85
N ARG A 234 -14.35 12.20 7.58
CA ARG A 234 -13.75 10.92 7.17
C ARG A 234 -13.82 9.88 8.27
N TRP A 235 -13.63 10.27 9.52
CA TRP A 235 -13.81 9.41 10.68
C TRP A 235 -15.26 8.91 10.74
N HIS A 236 -16.26 9.80 10.74
CA HIS A 236 -17.67 9.42 10.75
C HIS A 236 -18.05 8.49 9.60
N LYS A 237 -17.50 8.75 8.40
CA LYS A 237 -17.71 7.88 7.24
C LYS A 237 -17.12 6.48 7.44
N SER A 238 -15.95 6.39 8.06
CA SER A 238 -15.30 5.11 8.37
C SER A 238 -16.12 4.34 9.41
N LEU A 239 -16.51 4.97 10.51
CA LEU A 239 -17.34 4.38 11.55
C LEU A 239 -18.67 3.84 10.98
N LYS A 240 -19.38 4.65 10.20
CA LYS A 240 -20.65 4.24 9.58
C LYS A 240 -20.48 3.07 8.62
N ARG A 241 -19.39 3.03 7.85
CA ARG A 241 -19.12 1.99 6.86
C ARG A 241 -18.60 0.70 7.48
N GLU A 242 -17.69 0.80 8.45
CA GLU A 242 -16.92 -0.32 8.96
C GLU A 242 -17.51 -0.92 10.26
N CYS A 243 -18.37 -0.15 10.97
CA CYS A 243 -19.00 -0.58 12.22
C CYS A 243 -20.54 -0.58 12.11
N ILE A 244 -21.16 0.60 11.95
CA ILE A 244 -22.62 0.72 12.11
C ILE A 244 -23.39 -0.08 11.05
N ARG A 245 -23.05 0.08 9.76
CA ARG A 245 -23.76 -0.60 8.67
C ARG A 245 -23.61 -2.12 8.67
N PRO A 246 -22.41 -2.68 8.87
CA PRO A 246 -22.24 -4.14 8.90
C PRO A 246 -22.85 -4.80 10.13
N LEU A 247 -22.77 -4.14 11.29
CA LEU A 247 -23.20 -4.73 12.58
C LEU A 247 -24.63 -4.40 12.98
N THR A 248 -25.27 -3.43 12.28
CA THR A 248 -26.70 -3.07 12.42
C THR A 248 -27.20 -3.05 13.87
N PRO A 249 -26.64 -2.22 14.78
CA PRO A 249 -27.09 -2.14 16.17
C PRO A 249 -28.56 -1.76 16.25
N LEU A 250 -29.30 -2.40 17.17
CA LEU A 250 -30.74 -2.22 17.32
C LEU A 250 -31.10 -1.26 18.46
N THR A 251 -30.26 -1.16 19.48
CA THR A 251 -30.47 -0.30 20.65
C THR A 251 -29.33 0.72 20.81
N LEU A 252 -29.58 1.76 21.60
CA LEU A 252 -28.57 2.78 21.92
C LEU A 252 -27.38 2.17 22.68
N GLU A 253 -27.64 1.27 23.63
CA GLU A 253 -26.61 0.59 24.43
C GLU A 253 -25.75 -0.32 23.56
N ASP A 254 -26.37 -1.06 22.65
CA ASP A 254 -25.65 -1.93 21.71
C ASP A 254 -24.79 -1.09 20.77
N ALA A 255 -25.31 0.03 20.27
CA ALA A 255 -24.56 0.96 19.45
C ALA A 255 -23.35 1.56 20.21
N ARG A 256 -23.53 1.96 21.47
CA ARG A 256 -22.42 2.46 22.32
C ARG A 256 -21.35 1.40 22.49
N ARG A 257 -21.74 0.17 22.81
CA ARG A 257 -20.80 -0.96 22.96
C ARG A 257 -20.00 -1.22 21.66
N LEU A 258 -20.67 -1.27 20.53
CA LEU A 258 -20.03 -1.52 19.23
C LEU A 258 -19.13 -0.36 18.81
N ILE A 259 -19.55 0.88 19.04
CA ILE A 259 -18.73 2.05 18.78
C ILE A 259 -17.49 2.07 19.66
N GLN A 260 -17.60 1.71 20.95
CA GLN A 260 -16.43 1.63 21.84
C GLN A 260 -15.41 0.61 21.32
N ILE A 261 -15.84 -0.59 20.99
CA ILE A 261 -14.95 -1.63 20.39
C ILE A 261 -14.30 -1.12 19.10
N TYR A 262 -15.07 -0.45 18.25
CA TYR A 262 -14.54 0.08 17.01
C TYR A 262 -13.54 1.23 17.24
N VAL A 263 -13.80 2.11 18.20
CA VAL A 263 -12.89 3.21 18.57
C VAL A 263 -11.57 2.66 19.10
N ASP A 264 -11.61 1.65 19.95
CA ASP A 264 -10.40 1.02 20.46
C ASP A 264 -9.60 0.39 19.32
N HIS A 265 -10.24 -0.37 18.44
CA HIS A 265 -9.62 -0.91 17.22
C HIS A 265 -9.08 0.20 16.32
N TYR A 266 -9.85 1.26 16.08
CA TYR A 266 -9.44 2.39 15.25
C TYR A 266 -8.20 3.09 15.77
N ASN A 267 -8.12 3.31 17.06
CA ASN A 267 -7.01 4.01 17.70
C ASN A 267 -5.76 3.15 17.81
N THR A 268 -5.90 1.83 18.09
CA THR A 268 -4.77 0.97 18.49
C THR A 268 -4.32 -0.02 17.43
N VAL A 269 -5.19 -0.41 16.50
CA VAL A 269 -4.91 -1.49 15.53
C VAL A 269 -4.98 -0.99 14.08
N ARG A 270 -5.97 -0.17 13.77
CA ARG A 270 -6.24 0.24 12.39
C ARG A 270 -5.17 1.18 11.86
N LEU A 271 -4.44 0.74 10.83
CA LEU A 271 -3.45 1.57 10.15
C LEU A 271 -4.10 2.67 9.32
N HIS A 272 -3.62 3.90 9.42
CA HIS A 272 -4.24 5.06 8.79
C HIS A 272 -3.37 5.66 7.68
N SER A 273 -3.88 5.69 6.45
CA SER A 273 -3.12 6.13 5.27
C SER A 273 -2.64 7.59 5.32
N ALA A 274 -3.41 8.47 5.96
CA ALA A 274 -3.07 9.91 6.04
C ALA A 274 -1.89 10.21 6.99
N ILE A 275 -1.51 9.26 7.84
CA ILE A 275 -0.39 9.37 8.79
C ILE A 275 0.69 8.32 8.55
N GLY A 276 0.81 7.83 7.29
CA GLY A 276 1.89 6.92 6.91
C GLY A 276 1.66 5.46 7.27
N TYR A 277 0.39 5.03 7.38
CA TYR A 277 0.02 3.63 7.72
C TYR A 277 0.56 3.18 9.09
N VAL A 278 0.55 4.06 10.06
CA VAL A 278 0.69 3.73 11.48
C VAL A 278 -0.66 3.84 12.16
N THR A 279 -0.79 3.35 13.41
CA THR A 279 -2.01 3.55 14.18
C THR A 279 -2.10 5.00 14.67
N PRO A 280 -3.31 5.53 14.90
CA PRO A 280 -3.48 6.83 15.54
C PRO A 280 -2.73 6.95 16.88
N GLN A 281 -2.73 5.89 17.69
CA GLN A 281 -2.01 5.84 18.96
C GLN A 281 -0.49 5.91 18.80
N ASP A 282 0.07 5.20 17.82
CA ASP A 282 1.51 5.27 17.54
C ASP A 282 1.93 6.65 17.08
N ARG A 283 1.11 7.28 16.26
CA ARG A 283 1.35 8.66 15.82
C ARG A 283 1.23 9.64 16.96
N LEU A 284 0.26 9.46 17.87
CA LEU A 284 0.07 10.28 19.07
C LEU A 284 1.30 10.16 19.99
N ALA A 285 1.83 8.96 20.15
CA ALA A 285 3.02 8.66 20.97
C ALA A 285 4.35 9.01 20.28
N GLY A 286 4.34 9.51 19.04
CA GLY A 286 5.56 9.89 18.31
C GLY A 286 6.37 8.72 17.72
N ARG A 287 5.87 7.47 17.77
CA ARG A 287 6.57 6.25 17.34
C ARG A 287 6.63 6.04 15.81
N GLN A 288 6.06 6.94 15.04
CA GLN A 288 5.96 6.78 13.57
C GLN A 288 7.33 6.55 12.90
N ALA A 289 8.35 7.32 13.25
CA ALA A 289 9.67 7.21 12.62
C ALA A 289 10.33 5.85 12.92
N GLU A 290 10.20 5.37 14.14
CA GLU A 290 10.69 4.06 14.56
C GLU A 290 10.03 2.91 13.79
N ILE A 291 8.69 2.94 13.67
CA ILE A 291 7.93 1.93 12.93
C ILE A 291 8.33 1.93 11.45
N HIS A 292 8.49 3.10 10.82
CA HIS A 292 8.92 3.17 9.44
C HIS A 292 10.33 2.60 9.25
N ALA A 293 11.28 2.97 10.11
CA ALA A 293 12.64 2.45 10.06
C ALA A 293 12.68 0.91 10.27
N ALA A 294 11.85 0.37 11.14
CA ALA A 294 11.73 -1.07 11.32
C ALA A 294 11.20 -1.78 10.07
N ARG A 295 10.18 -1.21 9.41
CA ARG A 295 9.63 -1.74 8.15
C ARG A 295 10.65 -1.69 7.02
N ASP A 296 11.42 -0.61 6.90
CA ASP A 296 12.46 -0.47 5.88
C ASP A 296 13.55 -1.53 6.07
N ARG A 297 14.01 -1.77 7.31
CA ARG A 297 14.97 -2.86 7.61
C ARG A 297 14.42 -4.23 7.21
N LYS A 298 13.15 -4.54 7.50
CA LYS A 298 12.51 -5.81 7.09
C LYS A 298 12.47 -5.95 5.56
N LEU A 299 12.18 -4.88 4.83
CA LEU A 299 12.17 -4.89 3.37
C LEU A 299 13.55 -5.11 2.77
N GLU A 300 14.58 -4.48 3.31
CA GLU A 300 15.97 -4.65 2.87
C GLU A 300 16.47 -6.07 3.15
N GLU A 301 16.23 -6.57 4.35
CA GLU A 301 16.61 -7.95 4.71
C GLU A 301 15.91 -8.98 3.81
N ALA A 302 14.62 -8.83 3.53
CA ALA A 302 13.90 -9.72 2.63
C ALA A 302 14.45 -9.68 1.20
N ARG A 303 14.90 -8.52 0.71
CA ARG A 303 15.57 -8.40 -0.61
C ARG A 303 16.90 -9.16 -0.61
N ARG A 304 17.71 -8.98 0.43
CA ARG A 304 18.99 -9.67 0.59
C ARG A 304 18.80 -11.18 0.61
N GLN A 305 17.83 -11.68 1.35
CA GLN A 305 17.53 -13.10 1.45
C GLN A 305 17.08 -13.70 0.10
N ARG A 306 16.24 -13.00 -0.65
CA ARG A 306 15.86 -13.43 -2.01
C ARG A 306 17.07 -13.51 -2.94
N GLN A 307 17.99 -12.54 -2.86
CA GLN A 307 19.22 -12.53 -3.66
C GLN A 307 20.11 -13.73 -3.34
N LEU A 308 20.34 -13.99 -2.06
CA LEU A 308 21.16 -15.13 -1.61
C LEU A 308 20.58 -16.47 -2.06
N ARG A 309 19.28 -16.70 -1.88
CA ARG A 309 18.62 -17.94 -2.32
C ARG A 309 18.76 -18.16 -3.83
N ARG A 310 18.63 -17.12 -4.64
CA ARG A 310 18.81 -17.22 -6.09
C ARG A 310 20.24 -17.52 -6.49
N GLN A 311 21.21 -16.93 -5.82
CA GLN A 311 22.62 -17.27 -6.05
C GLN A 311 22.91 -18.74 -5.73
N GLN A 312 22.39 -19.23 -4.60
CA GLN A 312 22.50 -20.64 -4.23
C GLN A 312 21.85 -21.57 -5.25
N THR A 313 20.63 -21.25 -5.70
CA THR A 313 19.93 -22.04 -6.73
C THR A 313 20.68 -22.05 -8.05
N ALA A 314 21.21 -20.90 -8.48
CA ALA A 314 22.01 -20.80 -9.69
C ALA A 314 23.30 -21.63 -9.59
N SER A 315 24.02 -21.58 -8.47
CA SER A 315 25.23 -22.37 -8.23
C SER A 315 24.95 -23.88 -8.26
N LEU A 316 23.82 -24.31 -7.67
CA LEU A 316 23.40 -25.73 -7.70
C LEU A 316 23.07 -26.21 -9.12
N MET A 317 22.39 -25.37 -9.93
CA MET A 317 22.08 -25.69 -11.32
C MET A 317 23.36 -25.81 -12.18
N PHE A 318 24.35 -24.95 -11.98
CA PHE A 318 25.63 -25.04 -12.67
C PHE A 318 26.43 -26.31 -12.26
N ALA A 319 26.42 -26.67 -10.98
CA ALA A 319 27.06 -27.89 -10.49
C ALA A 319 26.43 -29.16 -11.11
N HIS A 320 25.12 -29.25 -11.21
CA HIS A 320 24.41 -30.37 -11.82
C HIS A 320 24.64 -30.46 -13.33
N SER A 321 24.71 -29.34 -14.05
CA SER A 321 24.99 -29.34 -15.49
C SER A 321 26.43 -29.75 -15.80
N SER A 322 27.38 -29.44 -14.93
CA SER A 322 28.79 -29.86 -15.05
C SER A 322 28.96 -31.36 -14.83
N THR A 323 28.23 -31.95 -13.86
CA THR A 323 28.29 -33.41 -13.61
C THR A 323 27.63 -34.23 -14.72
N ALA A 324 26.55 -33.70 -15.34
CA ALA A 324 25.91 -34.37 -16.49
C ALA A 324 26.79 -34.38 -17.74
N ALA A 325 27.60 -33.34 -17.95
CA ALA A 325 28.50 -33.25 -19.09
C ALA A 325 29.72 -34.22 -18.99
N THR A 326 30.10 -34.61 -17.76
CA THR A 326 31.24 -35.52 -17.53
C THR A 326 30.87 -37.01 -17.70
N MET A 327 29.55 -37.33 -17.71
CA MET A 327 29.06 -38.71 -17.86
C MET A 327 28.77 -39.15 -19.32
N THR A 328 28.97 -38.26 -20.32
CA THR A 328 28.67 -38.52 -21.72
C THR A 328 29.92 -38.58 -22.60
N SER A 329 31.07 -39.05 -22.11
CA SER A 329 32.19 -39.40 -22.97
C SER A 329 31.99 -40.84 -23.43
N PRO A 330 31.79 -41.14 -24.74
CA PRO A 330 31.78 -42.50 -25.23
C PRO A 330 33.21 -43.08 -25.18
N GLY A 331 33.36 -44.21 -24.50
CA GLY A 331 34.62 -44.96 -24.53
C GLY A 331 34.98 -45.33 -25.95
N GLU A 332 36.18 -44.98 -26.34
CA GLU A 332 36.80 -45.50 -27.55
C GLU A 332 36.94 -47.04 -27.44
N THR A 333 36.23 -47.78 -28.27
CA THR A 333 36.44 -49.22 -28.48
C THR A 333 37.66 -49.42 -29.36
N GLU A 334 38.76 -49.92 -28.79
CA GLU A 334 39.88 -50.46 -29.54
C GLU A 334 39.42 -51.64 -30.42
N ALA A 335 39.53 -51.49 -31.72
CA ALA A 335 39.33 -52.53 -32.68
C ALA A 335 40.60 -53.33 -32.76
N GLY A 336 40.58 -54.55 -32.18
CA GLY A 336 41.66 -55.56 -32.35
C GLY A 336 41.71 -56.11 -33.79
N THR A 337 42.82 -55.90 -34.47
CA THR A 337 43.19 -56.51 -35.73
C THR A 337 43.50 -57.94 -35.50
N ALA A 338 42.68 -58.87 -35.99
CA ALA A 338 43.04 -60.32 -36.14
C ALA A 338 43.57 -60.53 -37.56
N GLY A 339 44.84 -60.92 -37.67
CA GLY A 339 45.48 -61.35 -38.91
C GLY A 339 44.95 -62.69 -39.40
N MET A 340 44.65 -62.76 -40.67
CA MET A 340 44.49 -64.01 -41.41
C MET A 340 45.71 -64.21 -42.29
N GLN A 341 46.45 -65.33 -42.05
CA GLN A 341 47.36 -65.89 -43.02
C GLN A 341 46.65 -66.94 -43.84
N PRO A 342 47.15 -67.22 -45.11
CA PRO A 342 46.46 -68.06 -46.07
C PRO A 342 46.97 -69.53 -46.07
N CYS A 343 46.10 -70.43 -46.47
CA CYS A 343 46.40 -71.65 -47.25
C CYS A 343 45.23 -71.88 -48.19
#